data_ea826f523cc474a89500ecfe686834b4
#
_entry.id   ea826f523cc474a89500ecfe686834b4
#
_cell.length_a   1.000
_cell.length_b   1.000
_cell.length_c   1.000
_cell.angle_alpha   90.00
_cell.angle_beta   90.00
_cell.angle_gamma   90.00
#
_symmetry.space_group_name_H-M   'P 1'
#
loop_
_entity.id
_entity.type
_entity.pdbx_description
1 polymer ?
#
loop_
_entity_poly.entity_id
_entity_poly.type
_entity_poly.pdbx_seq_one_letter_code
_entity_poly.pdbx_strand_id
1 'polypeptide(L)'
;TIVKNPSPGAMIIRDGVLFVALDAMVGEYWLPSEKRPYSDMAVIDTKTDKLEKVITEKSSGIAFPSRPIDRKTIFMDEQGDIYIACMGGFGYKPIDAGFLRIKKGTTEFDPSYHWVISKQPLEGFSVSPKYIPACRYIGNGKVCAYVFVKESNQSIGHIDLACVPVMMDLKSKTMKRINIPISSGYSVAIEKYKDKVLFGNMNEKDKGIY
;
A
#
# COMPACT_ATOMS: atom_id res chain seq x y z
N THR A 1 0.13 -19.30 -16.81
CA THR A 1 0.30 -20.14 -15.64
C THR A 1 -0.33 -19.44 -14.47
N ILE A 2 -1.34 -20.04 -13.87
CA ILE A 2 -1.94 -19.54 -12.62
C ILE A 2 -0.85 -19.63 -11.57
N VAL A 3 -0.63 -18.56 -10.82
CA VAL A 3 0.30 -18.57 -9.68
C VAL A 3 -0.24 -19.60 -8.68
N LYS A 4 0.40 -20.75 -8.61
CA LYS A 4 -0.04 -21.84 -7.72
C LYS A 4 0.28 -21.53 -6.26
N ASN A 5 1.37 -20.78 -6.02
CA ASN A 5 1.84 -20.41 -4.70
C ASN A 5 2.05 -18.89 -4.68
N PRO A 6 1.08 -18.10 -4.22
CA PRO A 6 1.27 -16.67 -4.02
C PRO A 6 2.33 -16.43 -2.95
N SER A 7 3.11 -15.38 -3.10
CA SER A 7 4.06 -14.96 -2.06
C SER A 7 3.29 -14.37 -0.89
N PRO A 8 3.54 -14.81 0.36
CA PRO A 8 2.97 -14.15 1.52
C PRO A 8 3.58 -12.76 1.67
N GLY A 9 2.73 -11.76 1.82
CA GLY A 9 3.09 -10.38 2.06
C GLY A 9 3.04 -10.02 3.55
N ALA A 10 2.67 -8.77 3.85
CA ALA A 10 2.46 -8.34 5.22
C ALA A 10 1.25 -9.05 5.86
N MET A 11 1.25 -9.12 7.18
CA MET A 11 0.22 -9.82 7.94
C MET A 11 -0.15 -9.07 9.22
N ILE A 12 -1.37 -9.31 9.69
CA ILE A 12 -1.88 -8.73 10.93
C ILE A 12 -2.82 -9.71 11.64
N ILE A 13 -2.81 -9.68 12.97
CA ILE A 13 -3.73 -10.48 13.80
C ILE A 13 -4.80 -9.55 14.39
N ARG A 14 -6.06 -10.01 14.32
CA ARG A 14 -7.20 -9.39 14.99
C ARG A 14 -8.15 -10.46 15.52
N ASP A 15 -8.46 -10.39 16.80
CA ASP A 15 -9.47 -11.24 17.47
C ASP A 15 -9.24 -12.76 17.24
N GLY A 16 -7.97 -13.21 17.28
CA GLY A 16 -7.61 -14.61 17.09
C GLY A 16 -7.57 -15.07 15.62
N VAL A 17 -7.71 -14.15 14.68
CA VAL A 17 -7.62 -14.40 13.23
C VAL A 17 -6.37 -13.73 12.67
N LEU A 18 -5.55 -14.46 11.96
CA LEU A 18 -4.40 -13.96 11.20
C LEU A 18 -4.83 -13.72 9.75
N PHE A 19 -4.65 -12.49 9.29
CA PHE A 19 -4.82 -12.06 7.90
C PHE A 19 -3.44 -11.97 7.24
N VAL A 20 -3.25 -12.68 6.14
CA VAL A 20 -1.98 -12.69 5.37
C VAL A 20 -2.24 -12.23 3.95
N ALA A 21 -1.59 -11.16 3.54
CA ALA A 21 -1.62 -10.72 2.15
C ALA A 21 -1.00 -11.79 1.23
N LEU A 22 -1.62 -12.02 0.09
CA LEU A 22 -1.17 -12.99 -0.90
C LEU A 22 -0.84 -12.29 -2.21
N ASP A 23 0.45 -12.10 -2.46
CA ASP A 23 0.94 -11.36 -3.62
C ASP A 23 1.17 -12.30 -4.81
N ALA A 24 0.42 -12.10 -5.89
CA ALA A 24 0.59 -12.84 -7.13
C ALA A 24 1.69 -12.18 -7.98
N MET A 25 2.93 -12.62 -7.79
CA MET A 25 4.11 -12.14 -8.53
C MET A 25 4.53 -13.12 -9.62
N VAL A 26 5.02 -12.60 -10.73
CA VAL A 26 5.46 -13.39 -11.89
C VAL A 26 6.75 -12.84 -12.51
N GLY A 27 7.46 -13.74 -13.18
CA GLY A 27 8.67 -13.41 -13.93
C GLY A 27 9.90 -13.16 -13.06
N GLU A 28 11.00 -12.86 -13.73
CA GLU A 28 12.32 -12.65 -13.14
C GLU A 28 12.39 -11.42 -12.23
N TYR A 29 11.62 -10.39 -12.56
CA TYR A 29 11.59 -9.13 -11.82
C TYR A 29 10.51 -9.06 -10.74
N TRP A 30 9.84 -10.17 -10.43
CA TRP A 30 8.82 -10.27 -9.38
C TRP A 30 7.74 -9.19 -9.50
N LEU A 31 7.24 -8.98 -10.72
CA LEU A 31 6.19 -8.00 -10.98
C LEU A 31 4.79 -8.59 -10.73
N PRO A 32 3.81 -7.75 -10.36
CA PRO A 32 2.43 -8.17 -10.20
C PRO A 32 1.86 -8.83 -11.47
N SER A 33 1.12 -9.91 -11.29
CA SER A 33 0.51 -10.66 -12.39
C SER A 33 -0.70 -9.93 -12.96
N GLU A 34 -0.68 -9.57 -14.24
CA GLU A 34 -1.84 -9.02 -14.93
C GLU A 34 -3.01 -10.02 -15.10
N LYS A 35 -2.75 -11.31 -14.89
CA LYS A 35 -3.79 -12.35 -14.88
C LYS A 35 -4.56 -12.42 -13.56
N ARG A 36 -4.07 -11.74 -12.52
CA ARG A 36 -4.69 -11.61 -11.19
C ARG A 36 -4.68 -10.14 -10.73
N PRO A 37 -5.38 -9.25 -11.45
CA PRO A 37 -5.44 -7.83 -11.12
C PRO A 37 -6.42 -7.55 -9.97
N TYR A 38 -6.29 -8.30 -8.88
CA TYR A 38 -7.15 -8.23 -7.70
C TYR A 38 -6.36 -8.60 -6.44
N SER A 39 -6.92 -8.33 -5.28
CA SER A 39 -6.29 -8.56 -3.99
C SER A 39 -6.80 -9.83 -3.32
N ASP A 40 -5.90 -10.71 -2.94
CA ASP A 40 -6.20 -11.92 -2.17
C ASP A 40 -5.60 -11.83 -0.77
N MET A 41 -6.32 -12.36 0.24
CA MET A 41 -5.78 -12.54 1.58
C MET A 41 -6.17 -13.91 2.14
N ALA A 42 -5.23 -14.59 2.77
CA ALA A 42 -5.51 -15.77 3.57
C ALA A 42 -6.05 -15.37 4.95
N VAL A 43 -7.06 -16.07 5.41
CA VAL A 43 -7.67 -15.96 6.73
C VAL A 43 -7.38 -17.25 7.49
N ILE A 44 -6.63 -17.15 8.58
CA ILE A 44 -6.10 -18.28 9.34
C ILE A 44 -6.55 -18.16 10.79
N ASP A 45 -7.14 -19.25 11.33
CA ASP A 45 -7.46 -19.37 12.76
C ASP A 45 -6.16 -19.57 13.55
N THR A 46 -5.83 -18.63 14.46
CA THR A 46 -4.59 -18.69 15.26
C THR A 46 -4.63 -19.69 16.42
N LYS A 47 -5.80 -20.30 16.74
CA LYS A 47 -5.90 -21.36 17.75
C LYS A 47 -5.59 -22.74 17.19
N THR A 48 -5.95 -22.92 15.92
CA THR A 48 -5.80 -24.22 15.24
C THR A 48 -4.70 -24.22 14.19
N ASP A 49 -4.12 -23.04 13.88
CA ASP A 49 -3.14 -22.80 12.80
C ASP A 49 -3.64 -23.27 11.42
N LYS A 50 -4.97 -23.25 11.22
CA LYS A 50 -5.58 -23.71 9.96
C LYS A 50 -6.05 -22.56 9.11
N LEU A 51 -5.79 -22.69 7.80
CA LEU A 51 -6.40 -21.81 6.80
C LEU A 51 -7.92 -22.06 6.80
N GLU A 52 -8.70 -21.03 7.12
CA GLU A 52 -10.16 -21.09 7.03
C GLU A 52 -10.62 -20.81 5.60
N LYS A 53 -10.08 -19.77 4.98
CA LYS A 53 -10.45 -19.35 3.62
C LYS A 53 -9.43 -18.40 3.01
N VAL A 54 -9.60 -18.15 1.72
CA VAL A 54 -8.98 -17.03 1.01
C VAL A 54 -10.08 -16.08 0.59
N ILE A 55 -9.96 -14.82 0.99
CA ILE A 55 -10.87 -13.75 0.57
C ILE A 55 -10.27 -12.99 -0.60
N THR A 56 -11.11 -12.51 -1.52
CA THR A 56 -10.70 -11.85 -2.74
C THR A 56 -11.50 -10.58 -3.00
N GLU A 57 -10.81 -9.47 -3.28
CA GLU A 57 -11.42 -8.22 -3.77
C GLU A 57 -11.11 -8.05 -5.25
N LYS A 58 -12.16 -7.96 -6.11
CA LYS A 58 -12.03 -7.89 -7.58
C LYS A 58 -12.67 -6.64 -8.18
N SER A 59 -13.52 -5.94 -7.44
CA SER A 59 -14.39 -4.91 -8.01
C SER A 59 -13.67 -3.57 -8.23
N SER A 60 -12.66 -3.27 -7.43
CA SER A 60 -11.96 -1.98 -7.44
C SER A 60 -10.86 -1.88 -8.50
N GLY A 61 -10.32 -3.01 -8.96
CA GLY A 61 -9.10 -3.07 -9.75
C GLY A 61 -7.82 -2.86 -8.96
N ILE A 62 -7.93 -2.69 -7.63
CA ILE A 62 -6.78 -2.58 -6.72
C ILE A 62 -6.20 -3.96 -6.47
N ALA A 63 -4.90 -4.10 -6.69
CA ALA A 63 -4.23 -5.37 -6.47
C ALA A 63 -2.87 -5.23 -5.80
N PHE A 64 -2.28 -6.37 -5.50
CA PHE A 64 -1.03 -6.49 -4.77
C PHE A 64 -1.15 -5.95 -3.34
N PRO A 65 -1.80 -6.74 -2.44
CA PRO A 65 -2.35 -6.28 -1.15
C PRO A 65 -1.32 -6.07 -0.05
N SER A 66 -0.12 -5.68 -0.34
CA SER A 66 0.90 -5.14 0.56
C SER A 66 2.24 -5.01 -0.14
N ARG A 67 3.22 -4.45 0.56
CA ARG A 67 4.62 -4.56 0.17
C ARG A 67 5.26 -5.70 0.96
N PRO A 68 5.79 -6.77 0.32
CA PRO A 68 6.30 -7.94 1.05
C PRO A 68 7.39 -7.63 2.08
N ILE A 69 8.15 -6.56 1.85
CA ILE A 69 9.25 -6.13 2.71
C ILE A 69 8.85 -5.04 3.73
N ASP A 70 7.61 -4.54 3.68
CA ASP A 70 7.11 -3.50 4.58
C ASP A 70 5.79 -3.91 5.23
N ARG A 71 5.88 -4.47 6.43
CA ARG A 71 4.72 -4.88 7.24
C ARG A 71 3.79 -3.73 7.64
N LYS A 72 4.21 -2.46 7.48
CA LYS A 72 3.41 -1.27 7.82
C LYS A 72 2.35 -0.96 6.77
N THR A 73 2.36 -1.65 5.65
CA THR A 73 1.33 -1.55 4.60
C THR A 73 0.00 -2.20 4.98
N ILE A 74 -0.03 -2.99 6.06
CA ILE A 74 -1.25 -3.46 6.72
C ILE A 74 -1.26 -2.91 8.15
N PHE A 75 -2.36 -2.30 8.55
CA PHE A 75 -2.52 -1.72 9.89
C PHE A 75 -3.98 -1.73 10.33
N MET A 76 -4.21 -1.56 11.62
CA MET A 76 -5.52 -1.48 12.23
C MET A 76 -5.74 -0.08 12.81
N ASP A 77 -6.93 0.46 12.62
CA ASP A 77 -7.33 1.73 13.22
C ASP A 77 -7.89 1.56 14.66
N GLU A 78 -8.25 2.65 15.30
CA GLU A 78 -8.78 2.66 16.68
C GLU A 78 -10.16 2.00 16.79
N GLN A 79 -10.89 1.86 15.69
CA GLN A 79 -12.18 1.17 15.61
C GLN A 79 -11.99 -0.34 15.45
N GLY A 80 -10.78 -0.81 15.13
CA GLY A 80 -10.46 -2.20 14.85
C GLY A 80 -10.70 -2.59 13.38
N ASP A 81 -10.88 -1.63 12.49
CA ASP A 81 -10.89 -1.86 11.05
C ASP A 81 -9.46 -2.08 10.55
N ILE A 82 -9.26 -3.10 9.73
CA ILE A 82 -7.95 -3.37 9.09
C ILE A 82 -7.94 -2.67 7.75
N TYR A 83 -6.88 -1.88 7.50
CA TYR A 83 -6.61 -1.25 6.23
C TYR A 83 -5.39 -1.88 5.57
N ILE A 84 -5.46 -2.04 4.25
CA ILE A 84 -4.43 -2.65 3.42
C ILE A 84 -4.04 -1.65 2.34
N ALA A 85 -2.78 -1.20 2.38
CA ALA A 85 -2.19 -0.39 1.32
C ALA A 85 -1.71 -1.31 0.20
N CYS A 86 -2.38 -1.27 -0.93
CA CYS A 86 -2.09 -2.10 -2.09
C CYS A 86 -1.19 -1.38 -3.08
N MET A 87 -0.17 -2.09 -3.56
CA MET A 87 0.91 -1.54 -4.38
C MET A 87 0.55 -1.40 -5.87
N GLY A 88 -0.52 -2.03 -6.33
CA GLY A 88 -0.88 -2.04 -7.74
C GLY A 88 0.21 -2.65 -8.62
N GLY A 89 0.43 -2.06 -9.79
CA GLY A 89 1.40 -2.51 -10.77
C GLY A 89 2.80 -1.91 -10.63
N PHE A 90 3.14 -1.26 -9.52
CA PHE A 90 4.40 -0.50 -9.30
C PHE A 90 4.69 0.56 -10.36
N GLY A 91 3.69 0.99 -11.11
CA GLY A 91 3.85 1.89 -12.24
C GLY A 91 4.35 1.21 -13.54
N TYR A 92 4.64 -0.10 -13.52
CA TYR A 92 5.04 -0.89 -14.69
C TYR A 92 3.87 -1.66 -15.33
N LYS A 93 2.83 -1.96 -14.55
CA LYS A 93 1.65 -2.69 -14.99
C LYS A 93 0.39 -1.84 -14.82
N PRO A 94 -0.63 -2.00 -15.69
CA PRO A 94 -1.88 -1.25 -15.61
C PRO A 94 -2.81 -1.82 -14.51
N ILE A 95 -2.31 -1.87 -13.29
CA ILE A 95 -3.00 -2.37 -12.10
C ILE A 95 -3.08 -1.24 -11.10
N ASP A 96 -4.26 -0.98 -10.57
CA ASP A 96 -4.51 0.13 -9.65
C ASP A 96 -3.90 -0.09 -8.27
N ALA A 97 -3.38 0.99 -7.69
CA ALA A 97 -2.92 1.07 -6.31
C ALA A 97 -3.93 1.82 -5.44
N GLY A 98 -3.96 1.50 -4.15
CA GLY A 98 -4.88 2.17 -3.24
C GLY A 98 -5.04 1.47 -1.91
N PHE A 99 -6.15 1.77 -1.23
CA PHE A 99 -6.48 1.17 0.06
C PHE A 99 -7.75 0.32 -0.03
N LEU A 100 -7.69 -0.85 0.60
CA LEU A 100 -8.82 -1.73 0.90
C LEU A 100 -9.04 -1.78 2.40
N ARG A 101 -10.21 -2.27 2.82
CA ARG A 101 -10.57 -2.38 4.24
C ARG A 101 -11.22 -3.73 4.55
N ILE A 102 -10.98 -4.24 5.76
CA ILE A 102 -11.73 -5.32 6.39
C ILE A 102 -12.33 -4.76 7.68
N LYS A 103 -13.65 -4.63 7.76
CA LYS A 103 -14.34 -4.09 8.93
C LYS A 103 -14.14 -4.95 10.17
N LYS A 104 -14.10 -4.30 11.34
CA LYS A 104 -14.16 -4.99 12.63
C LYS A 104 -15.34 -5.96 12.68
N GLY A 105 -15.10 -7.14 13.25
CA GLY A 105 -16.11 -8.20 13.38
C GLY A 105 -16.39 -8.98 12.08
N THR A 106 -15.67 -8.70 10.99
CA THR A 106 -15.78 -9.46 9.73
C THR A 106 -14.44 -10.04 9.31
N THR A 107 -14.47 -11.05 8.46
CA THR A 107 -13.28 -11.64 7.84
C THR A 107 -13.37 -11.56 6.30
N GLU A 108 -14.08 -10.54 5.79
CA GLU A 108 -14.24 -10.26 4.35
C GLU A 108 -13.78 -8.84 4.04
N PHE A 109 -13.36 -8.61 2.80
CA PHE A 109 -13.17 -7.25 2.32
C PHE A 109 -14.49 -6.47 2.39
N ASP A 110 -14.43 -5.23 2.83
CA ASP A 110 -15.58 -4.34 2.89
C ASP A 110 -15.94 -3.84 1.48
N PRO A 111 -17.06 -4.27 0.89
CA PRO A 111 -17.44 -3.87 -0.46
C PRO A 111 -17.79 -2.38 -0.58
N SER A 112 -18.04 -1.71 0.55
CA SER A 112 -18.36 -0.28 0.58
C SER A 112 -17.11 0.61 0.64
N TYR A 113 -15.90 0.02 0.81
CA TYR A 113 -14.67 0.77 0.95
C TYR A 113 -13.57 0.27 0.02
N HIS A 114 -13.26 1.08 -0.94
CA HIS A 114 -12.01 1.07 -1.70
C HIS A 114 -11.61 2.51 -2.02
N TRP A 115 -10.33 2.80 -2.03
CA TRP A 115 -9.81 4.10 -2.39
C TRP A 115 -8.68 3.96 -3.41
N VAL A 116 -8.99 4.19 -4.69
CA VAL A 116 -8.06 4.06 -5.81
C VAL A 116 -7.20 5.34 -5.91
N ILE A 117 -6.01 5.32 -5.35
CA ILE A 117 -5.10 6.48 -5.36
C ILE A 117 -4.48 6.72 -6.75
N SER A 118 -4.32 5.67 -7.54
CA SER A 118 -3.76 5.74 -8.90
C SER A 118 -4.68 6.47 -9.90
N LYS A 119 -5.90 6.80 -9.50
CA LYS A 119 -6.85 7.61 -10.28
C LYS A 119 -7.14 8.98 -9.65
N GLN A 120 -6.48 9.30 -8.55
CA GLN A 120 -6.72 10.57 -7.86
C GLN A 120 -5.62 11.58 -8.17
N PRO A 121 -5.96 12.80 -8.62
CA PRO A 121 -4.98 13.85 -8.82
C PRO A 121 -4.25 14.23 -7.53
N LEU A 122 -2.98 14.56 -7.66
CA LEU A 122 -2.17 15.13 -6.58
C LEU A 122 -1.83 16.57 -6.93
N GLU A 123 -2.10 17.49 -5.99
CA GLU A 123 -1.81 18.90 -6.17
C GLU A 123 -0.34 19.14 -6.57
N GLY A 124 -0.12 19.94 -7.62
CA GLY A 124 1.19 20.25 -8.17
C GLY A 124 1.72 19.23 -9.18
N PHE A 125 0.90 18.23 -9.58
CA PHE A 125 1.26 17.24 -10.60
C PHE A 125 0.17 17.08 -11.66
N SER A 126 0.57 16.84 -12.90
CA SER A 126 -0.36 16.61 -14.02
C SER A 126 -0.88 15.16 -14.09
N VAL A 127 -0.27 14.24 -13.33
CA VAL A 127 -0.59 12.82 -13.31
C VAL A 127 -0.89 12.33 -11.89
N SER A 128 -1.70 11.29 -11.79
CA SER A 128 -1.97 10.61 -10.53
C SER A 128 -0.79 9.74 -10.08
N PRO A 129 -0.64 9.50 -8.77
CA PRO A 129 0.33 8.54 -8.25
C PRO A 129 0.19 7.17 -8.89
N LYS A 130 1.28 6.41 -8.96
CA LYS A 130 1.27 5.05 -9.50
C LYS A 130 1.18 3.98 -8.42
N TYR A 131 1.81 4.22 -7.27
CA TYR A 131 1.80 3.31 -6.13
C TYR A 131 2.27 4.00 -4.84
N ILE A 132 2.23 3.27 -3.72
CA ILE A 132 2.63 3.71 -2.38
C ILE A 132 3.91 2.98 -1.97
N PRO A 133 5.12 3.56 -2.14
CA PRO A 133 6.38 2.92 -1.76
C PRO A 133 6.51 2.67 -0.26
N ALA A 134 5.99 3.58 0.57
CA ALA A 134 6.00 3.47 2.02
C ALA A 134 4.80 4.21 2.60
N CYS A 135 4.26 3.68 3.71
CA CYS A 135 3.23 4.37 4.47
C CYS A 135 3.32 4.06 5.96
N ARG A 136 2.74 4.95 6.77
CA ARG A 136 2.63 4.80 8.21
C ARG A 136 1.31 5.35 8.70
N TYR A 137 0.48 4.51 9.30
CA TYR A 137 -0.71 4.94 10.02
C TYR A 137 -0.29 5.74 11.27
N ILE A 138 -0.87 6.91 11.47
CA ILE A 138 -0.49 7.82 12.55
C ILE A 138 -1.61 8.09 13.55
N GLY A 139 -2.79 7.50 13.31
CA GLY A 139 -3.98 7.64 14.15
C GLY A 139 -5.07 8.51 13.52
N ASN A 140 -6.28 8.41 14.05
CA ASN A 140 -7.45 9.20 13.65
C ASN A 140 -7.78 9.12 12.14
N GLY A 141 -7.57 7.96 11.51
CA GLY A 141 -7.78 7.75 10.09
C GLY A 141 -6.75 8.43 9.18
N LYS A 142 -5.60 8.87 9.74
CA LYS A 142 -4.54 9.53 8.98
C LYS A 142 -3.38 8.60 8.68
N VAL A 143 -2.84 8.71 7.48
CA VAL A 143 -1.68 7.98 7.01
C VAL A 143 -0.68 8.97 6.43
N CYS A 144 0.56 8.94 6.91
CA CYS A 144 1.69 9.54 6.22
C CYS A 144 2.23 8.55 5.20
N ALA A 145 2.49 9.00 3.98
CA ALA A 145 2.98 8.13 2.92
C ALA A 145 3.95 8.83 1.99
N TYR A 146 4.78 8.07 1.33
CA TYR A 146 5.33 8.44 0.04
C TYR A 146 4.43 7.86 -1.05
N VAL A 147 4.12 8.64 -2.06
CA VAL A 147 3.46 8.18 -3.28
C VAL A 147 4.38 8.38 -4.46
N PHE A 148 4.43 7.39 -5.34
CA PHE A 148 5.28 7.46 -6.51
C PHE A 148 4.55 8.20 -7.64
N VAL A 149 5.10 9.35 -8.05
CA VAL A 149 4.55 10.20 -9.11
C VAL A 149 5.63 10.48 -10.14
N LYS A 150 5.36 10.19 -11.39
CA LYS A 150 6.27 10.52 -12.48
C LYS A 150 5.49 10.98 -13.70
N GLU A 151 5.77 12.16 -14.16
CA GLU A 151 5.06 12.82 -15.25
C GLU A 151 5.48 12.36 -16.66
N SER A 152 6.66 11.73 -16.80
CA SER A 152 7.15 11.21 -18.08
C SER A 152 6.81 9.74 -18.28
N ASN A 153 6.55 9.34 -19.53
CA ASN A 153 6.39 7.94 -19.94
C ASN A 153 7.70 7.12 -19.96
N GLN A 154 8.79 7.70 -19.47
CA GLN A 154 10.08 7.02 -19.40
C GLN A 154 10.07 5.93 -18.32
N SER A 155 10.91 4.91 -18.49
CA SER A 155 11.16 3.90 -17.48
C SER A 155 11.49 4.54 -16.13
N ILE A 156 10.82 4.05 -15.08
CA ILE A 156 10.94 4.57 -13.73
C ILE A 156 12.08 3.83 -13.04
N GLY A 157 13.20 4.51 -12.82
CA GLY A 157 14.32 3.97 -12.05
C GLY A 157 14.17 4.23 -10.54
N HIS A 158 14.81 3.40 -9.73
CA HIS A 158 14.80 3.55 -8.27
C HIS A 158 15.47 4.83 -7.77
N ILE A 159 16.34 5.43 -8.59
CA ILE A 159 17.06 6.68 -8.29
C ILE A 159 16.27 7.95 -8.68
N ASP A 160 15.16 7.79 -9.40
CA ASP A 160 14.36 8.94 -9.83
C ASP A 160 13.72 9.66 -8.64
N LEU A 161 13.76 10.99 -8.64
CA LEU A 161 13.07 11.83 -7.67
C LEU A 161 11.57 11.86 -7.98
N ALA A 162 10.88 10.85 -7.52
CA ALA A 162 9.47 10.64 -7.83
C ALA A 162 8.61 10.24 -6.61
N CYS A 163 9.24 10.08 -5.44
CA CYS A 163 8.52 9.76 -4.20
C CYS A 163 8.11 11.04 -3.48
N VAL A 164 6.84 11.41 -3.63
CA VAL A 164 6.25 12.61 -3.06
C VAL A 164 5.68 12.30 -1.68
N PRO A 165 6.09 13.04 -0.63
CA PRO A 165 5.54 12.86 0.70
C PRO A 165 4.15 13.47 0.80
N VAL A 166 3.21 12.69 1.34
CA VAL A 166 1.79 13.07 1.45
C VAL A 166 1.19 12.71 2.81
N MET A 167 0.20 13.48 3.22
CA MET A 167 -0.77 13.14 4.25
C MET A 167 -2.05 12.65 3.58
N MET A 168 -2.52 11.50 4.00
CA MET A 168 -3.75 10.87 3.51
C MET A 168 -4.79 10.79 4.62
N ASP A 169 -6.04 10.98 4.26
CA ASP A 169 -7.19 10.77 5.14
C ASP A 169 -8.04 9.63 4.59
N LEU A 170 -8.07 8.52 5.33
CA LEU A 170 -8.78 7.31 4.92
C LEU A 170 -10.30 7.45 4.92
N LYS A 171 -10.84 8.35 5.74
CA LYS A 171 -12.30 8.57 5.85
C LYS A 171 -12.81 9.42 4.70
N SER A 172 -12.17 10.56 4.46
CA SER A 172 -12.55 11.47 3.37
C SER A 172 -11.96 11.05 2.01
N LYS A 173 -11.04 10.08 1.99
CA LYS A 173 -10.32 9.63 0.79
C LYS A 173 -9.61 10.80 0.09
N THR A 174 -8.90 11.62 0.88
CA THR A 174 -8.17 12.77 0.38
C THR A 174 -6.68 12.62 0.62
N MET A 175 -5.89 13.21 -0.26
CA MET A 175 -4.44 13.19 -0.22
C MET A 175 -3.91 14.62 -0.43
N LYS A 176 -2.99 15.04 0.45
CA LYS A 176 -2.35 16.37 0.37
C LYS A 176 -0.85 16.22 0.48
N ARG A 177 -0.11 16.98 -0.32
CA ARG A 177 1.33 17.06 -0.24
C ARG A 177 1.79 17.63 1.10
N ILE A 178 2.87 17.07 1.65
CA ILE A 178 3.59 17.61 2.81
C ILE A 178 4.79 18.41 2.29
N ASN A 179 5.13 19.49 2.97
CA ASN A 179 6.28 20.34 2.60
C ASN A 179 7.61 19.70 3.04
N ILE A 180 7.92 18.56 2.44
CA ILE A 180 9.19 17.83 2.55
C ILE A 180 9.71 17.64 1.12
N PRO A 181 11.03 17.64 0.88
CA PRO A 181 11.58 17.41 -0.45
C PRO A 181 11.15 16.07 -1.04
N ILE A 182 11.00 16.01 -2.37
CA ILE A 182 10.73 14.76 -3.09
C ILE A 182 11.94 13.84 -2.95
N SER A 183 11.69 12.57 -2.70
CA SER A 183 12.73 11.54 -2.53
C SER A 183 12.85 10.64 -3.75
N SER A 184 13.99 9.96 -3.88
CA SER A 184 14.09 8.80 -4.76
C SER A 184 13.36 7.60 -4.15
N GLY A 185 12.97 6.62 -4.98
CA GLY A 185 12.30 5.40 -4.53
C GLY A 185 13.19 4.41 -3.77
N TYR A 186 14.49 4.65 -3.73
CA TYR A 186 15.46 3.69 -3.19
C TYR A 186 15.46 3.61 -1.66
N SER A 187 15.26 4.74 -0.97
CA SER A 187 15.39 4.82 0.49
C SER A 187 14.27 5.66 1.09
N VAL A 188 13.04 5.23 0.90
CA VAL A 188 11.89 5.86 1.54
C VAL A 188 11.49 5.07 2.79
N ALA A 189 11.49 5.72 3.92
CA ALA A 189 11.03 5.18 5.18
C ALA A 189 10.17 6.22 5.91
N ILE A 190 9.17 5.75 6.64
CA ILE A 190 8.35 6.60 7.49
C ILE A 190 8.21 5.91 8.84
N GLU A 191 8.48 6.65 9.92
CA GLU A 191 8.31 6.14 11.25
C GLU A 191 7.63 7.15 12.17
N LYS A 192 6.77 6.65 13.07
CA LYS A 192 6.17 7.46 14.12
C LYS A 192 7.04 7.32 15.38
N TYR A 193 7.50 8.45 15.89
CA TYR A 193 8.24 8.53 17.14
C TYR A 193 7.64 9.59 18.04
N LYS A 194 7.01 9.15 19.13
CA LYS A 194 6.25 10.02 20.05
C LYS A 194 5.15 10.79 19.28
N ASP A 195 5.19 12.11 19.34
CA ASP A 195 4.29 13.06 18.67
C ASP A 195 4.73 13.45 17.25
N LYS A 196 5.87 12.91 16.78
CA LYS A 196 6.45 13.22 15.47
C LYS A 196 6.29 12.08 14.47
N VAL A 197 6.29 12.44 13.21
CA VAL A 197 6.44 11.51 12.09
C VAL A 197 7.72 11.85 11.36
N LEU A 198 8.60 10.87 11.24
CA LEU A 198 9.91 11.02 10.63
C LEU A 198 9.87 10.45 9.21
N PHE A 199 10.34 11.23 8.25
CA PHE A 199 10.47 10.84 6.85
C PHE A 199 11.95 10.72 6.47
N GLY A 200 12.39 9.50 6.12
CA GLY A 200 13.69 9.29 5.51
C GLY A 200 13.63 9.71 4.05
N ASN A 201 14.51 10.61 3.65
CA ASN A 201 14.57 11.17 2.31
C ASN A 201 15.93 10.92 1.67
N MET A 202 15.95 10.48 0.42
CA MET A 202 17.12 10.33 -0.42
C MET A 202 17.00 11.23 -1.65
N ASN A 203 17.52 12.44 -1.51
CA ASN A 203 17.63 13.42 -2.58
C ASN A 203 19.07 13.95 -2.53
N GLU A 204 19.76 14.09 -3.65
CA GLU A 204 21.17 14.50 -3.64
C GLU A 204 21.43 15.80 -2.91
N LYS A 205 20.49 16.75 -2.99
CA LYS A 205 20.59 18.07 -2.36
C LYS A 205 20.04 18.10 -0.93
N ASP A 206 19.02 17.29 -0.63
CA ASP A 206 18.20 17.38 0.58
C ASP A 206 18.04 16.00 1.24
N LYS A 207 19.09 15.19 1.26
CA LYS A 207 19.06 13.89 1.94
C LYS A 207 19.07 14.06 3.46
N GLY A 208 18.24 13.26 4.15
CA GLY A 208 18.15 13.34 5.61
C GLY A 208 16.86 12.77 6.17
N ILE A 209 16.59 13.17 7.40
CA ILE A 209 15.35 12.85 8.14
C ILE A 209 14.61 14.16 8.39
N TYR A 210 13.36 14.20 8.00
CA TYR A 210 12.44 15.32 8.13
C TYR A 210 11.34 15.02 9.12
#